data_fc06dada7464dde757d4c8be2d64b012
#
_entry.id   fc06dada7464dde757d4c8be2d64b012
#
_cell.length_a   1.000
_cell.length_b   1.000
_cell.length_c   1.000
_cell.angle_alpha   90.00
_cell.angle_beta   90.00
_cell.angle_gamma   90.00
#
_symmetry.space_group_name_H-M   'P 1'
#
loop_
_entity.id
_entity.type
_entity.pdbx_description
1 polymer ?
#
loop_
_entity_poly.entity_id
_entity_poly.type
_entity_poly.pdbx_seq_one_letter_code
_entity_poly.pdbx_strand_id
1 'polypeptide(L)'
;MKISRRHLFKTSALAGAGLAVAPILSAQQAPPTLPPAFDSLKPLGDRVKPITIPEYQARIAHAQELMNAASPKFDALYIPPGTSLRYFTSIRWGLSERIVALIVPRTGDPLIICPAFEERRLRENLRWPIEVRVWQEDESPYALAASWLGERGIRTGRVGVEETTRFVFSDGLRHAAASGFEYVSADPITVGCRNPKSDHEIELMRLACQATFDVYKATFASLHEGMRQSEISDLVGRGYQRMGLNGDAFALFGPAAAFPHGTHEDRALREGDGVLIDDGCTVEGYQSDVTRTGVFGKPSDKLQRAFEIVRKAQDAALAAAVAGHPCGSVDDAARKVIVDAGFGPDYKYFLHRLGHGMGMDGHEWPYLVRGNRTLLVARMTFSNEPGIYVPGDYGLRCEDDMVIAESGEAHLLTPGFQPSLETPIA
;
A
#
# COMPACT_ATOMS: atom_id res chain seq x y z
N MET A 1 35.62 42.30 19.14
CA MET A 1 34.80 43.50 18.87
C MET A 1 33.31 43.08 18.93
N LYS A 2 32.61 43.39 20.03
CA LYS A 2 31.22 43.01 20.26
C LYS A 2 30.32 44.08 19.64
N ILE A 3 29.53 43.74 18.62
CA ILE A 3 28.52 44.62 18.02
C ILE A 3 27.18 44.35 18.72
N SER A 4 26.70 45.37 19.44
CA SER A 4 25.47 45.37 20.23
C SER A 4 24.24 45.53 19.33
N ARG A 5 23.20 44.69 19.56
CA ARG A 5 21.92 44.66 18.83
C ARG A 5 20.90 45.75 19.19
N ARG A 6 21.36 46.94 19.57
CA ARG A 6 20.46 48.01 20.12
C ARG A 6 20.35 49.30 19.31
N HIS A 7 20.68 49.31 18.02
CA HIS A 7 20.57 50.57 17.22
C HIS A 7 20.00 50.33 15.83
N LEU A 8 18.74 49.88 15.72
CA LEU A 8 18.01 49.88 14.43
C LEU A 8 16.52 50.11 14.62
N PHE A 9 16.14 51.10 15.42
CA PHE A 9 14.78 51.64 15.43
C PHE A 9 14.82 53.15 15.74
N LYS A 10 15.09 53.94 14.72
CA LYS A 10 14.64 55.34 14.70
C LYS A 10 14.70 55.86 13.27
N THR A 11 13.55 56.44 12.86
CA THR A 11 13.29 57.32 11.74
C THR A 11 13.14 56.71 10.35
N SER A 12 11.86 56.55 9.95
CA SER A 12 11.33 57.19 8.74
C SER A 12 9.80 57.17 8.80
N ALA A 13 9.24 58.25 9.27
CA ALA A 13 7.86 58.61 8.95
C ALA A 13 7.88 59.34 7.61
N LEU A 14 7.19 58.80 6.58
CA LEU A 14 6.80 59.54 5.40
C LEU A 14 5.54 58.92 4.78
N ALA A 15 4.53 59.74 4.84
CA ALA A 15 3.36 59.89 3.96
C ALA A 15 2.74 58.63 3.33
N GLY A 16 1.53 58.36 3.76
CA GLY A 16 0.61 57.41 3.16
C GLY A 16 0.17 57.77 1.78
N ALA A 17 0.14 56.75 0.94
CA ALA A 17 -0.86 56.61 -0.12
C ALA A 17 -1.45 55.23 0.10
N GLY A 18 -2.68 55.17 0.60
CA GLY A 18 -3.44 53.96 0.82
C GLY A 18 -3.78 53.34 -0.54
N LEU A 19 -2.96 52.40 -0.97
CA LEU A 19 -3.39 51.40 -1.93
C LEU A 19 -4.14 50.30 -1.12
N ALA A 20 -5.46 50.39 -1.17
CA ALA A 20 -6.32 49.29 -0.73
C ALA A 20 -6.00 48.10 -1.62
N VAL A 21 -5.15 47.20 -1.10
CA VAL A 21 -5.02 45.84 -1.66
C VAL A 21 -6.33 45.13 -1.30
N ALA A 22 -7.26 45.12 -2.25
CA ALA A 22 -8.42 44.25 -2.17
C ALA A 22 -7.87 42.82 -2.06
N PRO A 23 -8.35 42.01 -1.10
CA PRO A 23 -8.00 40.61 -1.10
C PRO A 23 -8.51 40.00 -2.41
N ILE A 24 -7.60 39.54 -3.26
CA ILE A 24 -7.95 38.64 -4.36
C ILE A 24 -8.40 37.35 -3.66
N LEU A 25 -9.67 37.31 -3.29
CA LEU A 25 -10.38 36.07 -3.09
C LEU A 25 -10.37 35.39 -4.46
N SER A 26 -9.36 34.53 -4.70
CA SER A 26 -9.47 33.57 -5.76
C SER A 26 -10.74 32.79 -5.43
N ALA A 27 -11.81 33.03 -6.17
CA ALA A 27 -12.96 32.14 -6.14
C ALA A 27 -12.43 30.77 -6.46
N GLN A 28 -12.33 29.90 -5.46
CA GLN A 28 -12.12 28.48 -5.68
C GLN A 28 -13.28 28.05 -6.55
N GLN A 29 -13.02 27.83 -7.83
CA GLN A 29 -14.00 27.26 -8.73
C GLN A 29 -14.42 25.92 -8.09
N ALA A 30 -15.72 25.74 -7.94
CA ALA A 30 -16.24 24.44 -7.51
C ALA A 30 -15.63 23.38 -8.43
N PRO A 31 -15.17 22.25 -7.88
CA PRO A 31 -14.57 21.19 -8.71
C PRO A 31 -15.58 20.84 -9.82
N PRO A 32 -15.11 20.62 -11.05
CA PRO A 32 -15.98 20.30 -12.17
C PRO A 32 -16.86 19.08 -11.81
N THR A 33 -18.11 19.06 -12.26
CA THR A 33 -19.00 17.92 -12.01
C THR A 33 -18.41 16.64 -12.60
N LEU A 34 -18.57 15.52 -11.91
CA LEU A 34 -18.15 14.21 -12.46
C LEU A 34 -18.94 13.92 -13.75
N PRO A 35 -18.32 13.25 -14.76
CA PRO A 35 -19.02 12.80 -15.94
C PRO A 35 -20.21 11.87 -15.62
N PRO A 36 -21.26 11.82 -16.46
CA PRO A 36 -22.46 11.00 -16.19
C PRO A 36 -22.19 9.51 -15.95
N ALA A 37 -21.12 8.95 -16.53
CA ALA A 37 -20.71 7.56 -16.29
C ALA A 37 -20.49 7.25 -14.81
N PHE A 38 -20.08 8.24 -14.01
CA PHE A 38 -19.87 8.12 -12.56
C PHE A 38 -21.17 8.08 -11.74
N ASP A 39 -22.33 8.35 -12.33
CA ASP A 39 -23.60 8.35 -11.60
C ASP A 39 -24.02 6.94 -11.14
N SER A 40 -23.50 5.90 -11.76
CA SER A 40 -23.67 4.50 -11.36
C SER A 40 -22.95 4.15 -10.07
N LEU A 41 -21.88 4.87 -9.70
CA LEU A 41 -21.08 4.59 -8.52
C LEU A 41 -21.87 4.90 -7.24
N LYS A 42 -21.94 3.92 -6.34
CA LYS A 42 -22.66 4.02 -5.06
C LYS A 42 -21.75 3.62 -3.91
N PRO A 43 -21.93 4.22 -2.72
CA PRO A 43 -21.21 3.79 -1.52
C PRO A 43 -21.37 2.29 -1.27
N LEU A 44 -20.29 1.66 -0.80
CA LEU A 44 -20.33 0.22 -0.47
C LEU A 44 -21.28 -0.11 0.66
N GLY A 45 -21.49 0.83 1.61
CA GLY A 45 -22.44 0.70 2.71
C GLY A 45 -22.23 -0.58 3.53
N ASP A 46 -23.33 -1.28 3.82
CA ASP A 46 -23.32 -2.50 4.65
C ASP A 46 -22.58 -3.70 4.06
N ARG A 47 -22.10 -3.61 2.82
CA ARG A 47 -21.21 -4.65 2.25
C ARG A 47 -19.87 -4.69 2.95
N VAL A 48 -19.39 -3.55 3.44
CA VAL A 48 -18.15 -3.47 4.21
C VAL A 48 -18.41 -3.90 5.64
N LYS A 49 -17.83 -5.03 6.03
CA LYS A 49 -17.86 -5.49 7.42
C LYS A 49 -16.54 -5.10 8.09
N PRO A 50 -16.56 -4.33 9.19
CA PRO A 50 -15.32 -4.02 9.90
C PRO A 50 -14.70 -5.26 10.54
N ILE A 51 -13.37 -5.31 10.63
CA ILE A 51 -12.66 -6.33 11.41
C ILE A 51 -13.16 -6.29 12.86
N THR A 52 -13.52 -7.44 13.38
CA THR A 52 -14.15 -7.60 14.70
C THR A 52 -13.12 -7.66 15.84
N ILE A 53 -13.58 -7.43 17.06
CA ILE A 53 -12.73 -7.56 18.28
C ILE A 53 -12.13 -8.96 18.41
N PRO A 54 -12.88 -10.06 18.25
CA PRO A 54 -12.29 -11.41 18.28
C PRO A 54 -11.19 -11.63 17.24
N GLU A 55 -11.31 -11.02 16.04
CA GLU A 55 -10.26 -11.14 15.02
C GLU A 55 -8.98 -10.41 15.45
N TYR A 56 -9.06 -9.19 16.03
CA TYR A 56 -7.88 -8.53 16.59
C TYR A 56 -7.21 -9.35 17.69
N GLN A 57 -8.00 -9.96 18.58
CA GLN A 57 -7.50 -10.84 19.63
C GLN A 57 -6.85 -12.10 19.06
N ALA A 58 -7.45 -12.70 18.04
CA ALA A 58 -6.88 -13.86 17.33
C ALA A 58 -5.54 -13.54 16.66
N ARG A 59 -5.38 -12.33 16.09
CA ARG A 59 -4.11 -11.86 15.52
C ARG A 59 -3.00 -11.78 16.56
N ILE A 60 -3.29 -11.26 17.77
CA ILE A 60 -2.32 -11.22 18.88
C ILE A 60 -1.96 -12.64 19.31
N ALA A 61 -2.97 -13.53 19.48
CA ALA A 61 -2.72 -14.91 19.84
C ALA A 61 -1.85 -15.63 18.81
N HIS A 62 -2.12 -15.42 17.52
CA HIS A 62 -1.32 -16.01 16.44
C HIS A 62 0.13 -15.48 16.44
N ALA A 63 0.34 -14.18 16.68
CA ALA A 63 1.69 -13.64 16.83
C ALA A 63 2.44 -14.33 17.99
N GLN A 64 1.77 -14.55 19.12
CA GLN A 64 2.33 -15.25 20.27
C GLN A 64 2.65 -16.73 19.97
N GLU A 65 1.82 -17.42 19.20
CA GLU A 65 2.09 -18.78 18.70
C GLU A 65 3.36 -18.80 17.85
N LEU A 66 3.48 -17.89 16.87
CA LEU A 66 4.67 -17.77 16.03
C LEU A 66 5.93 -17.45 16.85
N MET A 67 5.84 -16.55 17.84
CA MET A 67 6.93 -16.24 18.75
C MET A 67 7.40 -17.45 19.53
N ASN A 68 6.46 -18.30 19.98
CA ASN A 68 6.76 -19.53 20.70
C ASN A 68 7.33 -20.64 19.80
N ALA A 69 6.91 -20.69 18.54
CA ALA A 69 7.38 -21.66 17.55
C ALA A 69 8.77 -21.31 16.98
N ALA A 70 9.16 -20.05 17.01
CA ALA A 70 10.44 -19.58 16.49
C ALA A 70 11.63 -20.21 17.23
N SER A 71 12.75 -20.41 16.52
CA SER A 71 13.99 -20.91 17.10
C SER A 71 15.17 -20.04 16.67
N PRO A 72 15.77 -19.28 17.61
CA PRO A 72 15.37 -19.09 19.01
C PRO A 72 14.05 -18.31 19.15
N LYS A 73 13.33 -18.54 20.26
CA LYS A 73 12.05 -17.90 20.56
C LYS A 73 12.18 -16.38 20.71
N PHE A 74 11.09 -15.67 20.41
CA PHE A 74 10.95 -14.25 20.76
C PHE A 74 10.32 -14.12 22.16
N ASP A 75 10.73 -13.12 22.92
CA ASP A 75 10.18 -12.82 24.24
C ASP A 75 9.16 -11.68 24.19
N ALA A 76 9.32 -10.76 23.25
CA ALA A 76 8.37 -9.70 22.97
C ALA A 76 8.49 -9.20 21.50
N LEU A 77 7.45 -8.50 21.04
CA LEU A 77 7.50 -7.65 19.84
C LEU A 77 7.36 -6.20 20.29
N TYR A 78 8.03 -5.30 19.59
CA TYR A 78 7.91 -3.85 19.72
C TYR A 78 7.50 -3.28 18.37
N ILE A 79 6.24 -2.86 18.24
CA ILE A 79 5.61 -2.48 16.98
C ILE A 79 5.30 -0.97 17.01
N PRO A 80 6.08 -0.13 16.30
CA PRO A 80 5.85 1.31 16.20
C PRO A 80 4.68 1.64 15.25
N PRO A 81 4.34 2.94 15.05
CA PRO A 81 3.30 3.33 14.11
C PRO A 81 3.60 2.83 12.70
N GLY A 82 2.60 2.20 12.09
CA GLY A 82 2.67 1.59 10.78
C GLY A 82 1.53 0.60 10.58
N THR A 83 1.64 -0.17 9.52
CA THR A 83 0.59 -1.12 9.12
C THR A 83 0.39 -2.23 10.14
N SER A 84 1.47 -2.76 10.74
CA SER A 84 1.33 -3.80 11.76
C SER A 84 0.69 -3.29 13.05
N LEU A 85 0.95 -2.03 13.46
CA LEU A 85 0.19 -1.43 14.56
C LEU A 85 -1.31 -1.42 14.26
N ARG A 86 -1.68 -0.99 13.06
CA ARG A 86 -3.09 -1.00 12.61
C ARG A 86 -3.66 -2.41 12.53
N TYR A 87 -2.91 -3.36 12.01
CA TYR A 87 -3.31 -4.77 11.89
C TYR A 87 -3.68 -5.39 13.24
N PHE A 88 -2.89 -5.14 14.27
CA PHE A 88 -3.11 -5.70 15.61
C PHE A 88 -4.11 -4.89 16.46
N THR A 89 -4.30 -3.60 16.21
CA THR A 89 -5.02 -2.71 17.13
C THR A 89 -6.14 -1.87 16.52
N SER A 90 -6.24 -1.80 15.20
CA SER A 90 -7.05 -0.84 14.42
C SER A 90 -6.50 0.61 14.40
N ILE A 91 -5.52 0.95 15.23
CA ILE A 91 -5.03 2.30 15.38
C ILE A 91 -4.32 2.77 14.11
N ARG A 92 -4.79 3.89 13.56
CA ARG A 92 -4.09 4.66 12.53
C ARG A 92 -3.32 5.77 13.21
N TRP A 93 -1.99 5.67 13.23
CA TRP A 93 -1.13 6.65 13.86
C TRP A 93 -0.02 7.11 12.93
N GLY A 94 0.13 8.43 12.81
CA GLY A 94 1.18 9.02 11.99
C GLY A 94 2.56 8.88 12.64
N LEU A 95 3.59 8.84 11.80
CA LEU A 95 4.97 8.86 12.26
C LEU A 95 5.36 10.26 12.72
N SER A 96 5.85 10.38 13.96
CA SER A 96 6.46 11.58 14.52
C SER A 96 7.76 11.22 15.23
N GLU A 97 8.39 12.17 15.91
CA GLU A 97 9.51 11.91 16.81
C GLU A 97 9.04 11.33 18.17
N ARG A 98 7.75 11.51 18.48
CA ARG A 98 7.12 10.96 19.68
C ARG A 98 6.55 9.59 19.38
N ILE A 99 7.08 8.58 20.03
CA ILE A 99 6.69 7.21 19.75
C ILE A 99 5.37 6.83 20.41
N VAL A 100 4.51 6.22 19.63
CA VAL A 100 3.45 5.32 20.07
C VAL A 100 3.90 3.91 19.69
N ALA A 101 3.77 2.91 20.54
CA ALA A 101 4.13 1.55 20.19
C ALA A 101 3.23 0.53 20.89
N LEU A 102 2.95 -0.55 20.16
CA LEU A 102 2.36 -1.77 20.72
C LEU A 102 3.50 -2.70 21.14
N ILE A 103 3.42 -3.21 22.35
CA ILE A 103 4.33 -4.21 22.89
C ILE A 103 3.53 -5.48 23.10
N VAL A 104 3.89 -6.55 22.37
CA VAL A 104 3.26 -7.87 22.50
C VAL A 104 4.23 -8.80 23.20
N PRO A 105 3.96 -9.21 24.45
CA PRO A 105 4.78 -10.22 25.14
C PRO A 105 4.47 -11.59 24.54
N ARG A 106 5.40 -12.54 24.68
CA ARG A 106 5.20 -13.93 24.21
C ARG A 106 3.97 -14.60 24.81
N THR A 107 3.55 -14.18 26.00
CA THR A 107 2.36 -14.66 26.71
C THR A 107 1.70 -13.51 27.49
N GLY A 108 0.37 -13.52 27.57
CA GLY A 108 -0.40 -12.50 28.28
C GLY A 108 -0.80 -11.32 27.38
N ASP A 109 -1.40 -10.30 27.98
CA ASP A 109 -2.00 -9.18 27.28
C ASP A 109 -0.96 -8.17 26.76
N PRO A 110 -1.19 -7.54 25.62
CA PRO A 110 -0.33 -6.50 25.06
C PRO A 110 -0.46 -5.17 25.82
N LEU A 111 0.53 -4.29 25.61
CA LEU A 111 0.55 -2.91 26.07
C LEU A 111 0.67 -1.95 24.91
N ILE A 112 0.03 -0.80 24.99
CA ILE A 112 0.36 0.37 24.16
C ILE A 112 1.01 1.44 25.05
N ILE A 113 2.15 1.97 24.57
CA ILE A 113 2.75 3.18 25.14
C ILE A 113 2.46 4.38 24.23
N CYS A 114 2.16 5.53 24.82
CA CYS A 114 1.94 6.77 24.08
C CYS A 114 2.31 8.01 24.90
N PRO A 115 2.55 9.18 24.26
CA PRO A 115 2.69 10.44 24.96
C PRO A 115 1.46 10.75 25.81
N ALA A 116 1.63 11.27 27.01
CA ALA A 116 0.53 11.52 27.94
C ALA A 116 -0.53 12.47 27.37
N PHE A 117 -0.13 13.50 26.63
CA PHE A 117 -1.07 14.46 26.03
C PHE A 117 -1.87 13.87 24.85
N GLU A 118 -1.46 12.74 24.28
CA GLU A 118 -2.15 12.03 23.18
C GLU A 118 -3.03 10.88 23.68
N GLU A 119 -3.04 10.57 24.98
CA GLU A 119 -3.75 9.39 25.52
C GLU A 119 -5.23 9.38 25.15
N ARG A 120 -5.91 10.51 25.27
CA ARG A 120 -7.34 10.60 24.95
C ARG A 120 -7.59 10.26 23.49
N ARG A 121 -6.84 10.87 22.56
CA ARG A 121 -6.93 10.62 21.13
C ARG A 121 -6.63 9.16 20.80
N LEU A 122 -5.65 8.55 21.45
CA LEU A 122 -5.32 7.14 21.27
C LEU A 122 -6.50 6.26 21.67
N ARG A 123 -7.08 6.49 22.88
CA ARG A 123 -8.20 5.70 23.39
C ARG A 123 -9.46 5.83 22.54
N GLU A 124 -9.71 6.98 21.92
CA GLU A 124 -10.81 7.18 20.97
C GLU A 124 -10.66 6.33 19.68
N ASN A 125 -9.42 5.95 19.33
CA ASN A 125 -9.11 5.08 18.17
C ASN A 125 -9.02 3.58 18.50
N LEU A 126 -9.02 3.20 19.78
CA LEU A 126 -9.00 1.81 20.20
C LEU A 126 -10.38 1.17 20.02
N ARG A 127 -10.47 0.10 19.23
CA ARG A 127 -11.71 -0.67 19.06
C ARG A 127 -11.91 -1.75 20.13
N TRP A 128 -10.85 -2.13 20.86
CA TRP A 128 -10.93 -3.11 21.94
C TRP A 128 -9.98 -2.72 23.08
N PRO A 129 -10.26 -3.18 24.34
CA PRO A 129 -9.47 -2.78 25.49
C PRO A 129 -8.05 -3.36 25.43
N ILE A 130 -7.05 -2.49 25.40
CA ILE A 130 -5.63 -2.79 25.58
C ILE A 130 -5.13 -1.89 26.74
N GLU A 131 -4.23 -2.41 27.56
CA GLU A 131 -3.53 -1.60 28.57
C GLU A 131 -2.81 -0.45 27.87
N VAL A 132 -2.96 0.78 28.38
CA VAL A 132 -2.25 1.95 27.86
C VAL A 132 -1.46 2.57 29.00
N ARG A 133 -0.15 2.72 28.80
CA ARG A 133 0.73 3.51 29.68
C ARG A 133 1.25 4.73 28.94
N VAL A 134 1.36 5.82 29.65
CA VAL A 134 1.78 7.09 29.10
C VAL A 134 3.14 7.49 29.61
N TRP A 135 3.82 8.32 28.83
CA TRP A 135 5.11 8.93 29.18
C TRP A 135 5.04 10.45 28.98
N GLN A 136 5.73 11.21 29.85
CA GLN A 136 5.85 12.67 29.77
C GLN A 136 7.01 13.06 28.86
N GLU A 137 7.04 14.32 28.39
CA GLU A 137 8.05 14.82 27.44
C GLU A 137 9.51 14.70 27.98
N ASP A 138 9.69 14.64 29.28
CA ASP A 138 10.96 14.45 29.96
C ASP A 138 11.24 13.00 30.40
N GLU A 139 10.36 12.06 30.06
CA GLU A 139 10.50 10.63 30.34
C GLU A 139 10.94 9.84 29.12
N SER A 140 11.52 8.68 29.35
CA SER A 140 11.91 7.76 28.26
C SER A 140 10.81 6.74 27.96
N PRO A 141 10.18 6.79 26.79
CA PRO A 141 9.20 5.78 26.37
C PRO A 141 9.82 4.38 26.28
N TYR A 142 11.11 4.31 25.98
CA TYR A 142 11.83 3.05 25.86
C TYR A 142 12.09 2.41 27.23
N ALA A 143 12.41 3.23 28.23
CA ALA A 143 12.55 2.78 29.62
C ALA A 143 11.19 2.31 30.19
N LEU A 144 10.09 2.99 29.83
CA LEU A 144 8.73 2.56 30.18
C LEU A 144 8.42 1.18 29.62
N ALA A 145 8.72 0.94 28.34
CA ALA A 145 8.53 -0.37 27.71
C ALA A 145 9.36 -1.47 28.39
N ALA A 146 10.64 -1.21 28.68
CA ALA A 146 11.53 -2.15 29.34
C ALA A 146 11.08 -2.45 30.79
N SER A 147 10.63 -1.42 31.53
CA SER A 147 10.09 -1.58 32.88
C SER A 147 8.85 -2.48 32.89
N TRP A 148 7.92 -2.24 31.98
CA TRP A 148 6.71 -3.05 31.84
C TRP A 148 6.99 -4.52 31.50
N LEU A 149 7.95 -4.78 30.61
CA LEU A 149 8.42 -6.15 30.35
C LEU A 149 9.03 -6.76 31.61
N GLY A 150 9.82 -5.99 32.36
CA GLY A 150 10.43 -6.41 33.63
C GLY A 150 9.40 -6.80 34.71
N GLU A 151 8.28 -6.07 34.81
CA GLU A 151 7.15 -6.41 35.72
C GLU A 151 6.54 -7.77 35.39
N ARG A 152 6.63 -8.22 34.13
CA ARG A 152 6.19 -9.54 33.64
C ARG A 152 7.26 -10.62 33.68
N GLY A 153 8.39 -10.34 34.30
CA GLY A 153 9.51 -11.27 34.43
C GLY A 153 10.40 -11.33 33.17
N ILE A 154 10.14 -10.52 32.14
CA ILE A 154 10.93 -10.46 30.91
C ILE A 154 11.99 -9.36 31.08
N ARG A 155 13.16 -9.73 31.59
CA ARG A 155 14.27 -8.80 31.85
C ARG A 155 15.42 -8.92 30.88
N THR A 156 15.42 -10.01 30.11
CA THR A 156 16.40 -10.35 29.08
C THR A 156 15.69 -11.12 27.98
N GLY A 157 16.33 -11.26 26.82
CA GLY A 157 15.79 -12.10 25.74
C GLY A 157 15.69 -11.36 24.41
N ARG A 158 14.96 -11.97 23.46
CA ARG A 158 14.85 -11.48 22.09
C ARG A 158 13.58 -10.67 21.89
N VAL A 159 13.77 -9.40 21.49
CA VAL A 159 12.68 -8.48 21.16
C VAL A 159 12.67 -8.23 19.65
N GLY A 160 11.58 -8.61 18.98
CA GLY A 160 11.39 -8.34 17.57
C GLY A 160 11.01 -6.89 17.33
N VAL A 161 11.71 -6.23 16.41
CA VAL A 161 11.44 -4.87 15.94
C VAL A 161 11.30 -4.93 14.42
N GLU A 162 10.26 -4.33 13.86
CA GLU A 162 10.07 -4.34 12.40
C GLU A 162 11.21 -3.63 11.67
N GLU A 163 11.61 -4.14 10.51
CA GLU A 163 12.72 -3.60 9.71
C GLU A 163 12.42 -2.18 9.19
N THR A 164 11.15 -1.83 9.03
CA THR A 164 10.69 -0.48 8.65
C THR A 164 10.75 0.53 9.81
N THR A 165 11.09 0.10 11.02
CA THR A 165 11.21 0.97 12.20
C THR A 165 12.29 2.02 11.99
N ARG A 166 11.95 3.30 12.20
CA ARG A 166 12.95 4.37 12.13
C ARG A 166 14.13 4.09 13.05
N PHE A 167 15.34 4.32 12.57
CA PHE A 167 16.57 4.07 13.33
C PHE A 167 16.56 4.73 14.73
N VAL A 168 16.03 5.96 14.83
CA VAL A 168 15.93 6.66 16.13
C VAL A 168 15.17 5.86 17.18
N PHE A 169 14.16 5.10 16.78
CA PHE A 169 13.38 4.28 17.72
C PHE A 169 14.10 2.99 18.08
N SER A 170 14.68 2.30 17.11
CA SER A 170 15.48 1.09 17.37
C SER A 170 16.74 1.37 18.16
N ASP A 171 17.38 2.52 17.93
CA ASP A 171 18.55 2.97 18.67
C ASP A 171 18.19 3.41 20.10
N GLY A 172 17.05 4.10 20.26
CA GLY A 172 16.50 4.45 21.58
C GLY A 172 16.21 3.22 22.45
N LEU A 173 15.65 2.15 21.84
CA LEU A 173 15.46 0.86 22.53
C LEU A 173 16.81 0.27 23.01
N ARG A 174 17.83 0.29 22.15
CA ARG A 174 19.18 -0.23 22.49
C ARG A 174 19.81 0.50 23.66
N HIS A 175 19.64 1.82 23.72
CA HIS A 175 20.25 2.64 24.77
C HIS A 175 19.47 2.63 26.08
N ALA A 176 18.16 2.49 26.04
CA ALA A 176 17.31 2.52 27.23
C ALA A 176 17.17 1.16 27.91
N ALA A 177 17.35 0.07 27.16
CA ALA A 177 17.31 -1.26 27.74
C ALA A 177 18.56 -1.53 28.54
N ALA A 178 18.39 -1.97 29.77
CA ALA A 178 19.47 -2.68 30.47
C ALA A 178 20.02 -3.77 29.55
N SER A 179 21.29 -4.06 29.62
CA SER A 179 22.14 -4.89 28.74
C SER A 179 21.69 -6.35 28.53
N GLY A 180 20.41 -6.66 28.57
CA GLY A 180 19.88 -8.03 28.51
C GLY A 180 19.00 -8.35 27.31
N PHE A 181 18.59 -7.36 26.50
CA PHE A 181 17.76 -7.60 25.32
C PHE A 181 18.59 -7.66 24.03
N GLU A 182 18.31 -8.65 23.20
CA GLU A 182 18.73 -8.75 21.81
C GLU A 182 17.60 -8.23 20.92
N TYR A 183 17.82 -7.14 20.19
CA TYR A 183 16.86 -6.63 19.22
C TYR A 183 17.11 -7.26 17.86
N VAL A 184 16.07 -7.88 17.29
CA VAL A 184 16.13 -8.63 16.03
C VAL A 184 14.97 -8.25 15.13
N SER A 185 15.01 -8.64 13.84
CA SER A 185 13.88 -8.44 12.94
C SER A 185 12.61 -9.13 13.45
N ALA A 186 11.50 -8.39 13.50
CA ALA A 186 10.17 -8.92 13.82
C ALA A 186 9.48 -9.55 12.59
N ASP A 187 10.02 -9.37 11.40
CA ASP A 187 9.38 -9.78 10.14
C ASP A 187 8.98 -11.26 10.11
N PRO A 188 9.75 -12.22 10.65
CA PRO A 188 9.29 -13.61 10.73
C PRO A 188 7.95 -13.79 11.45
N ILE A 189 7.60 -12.88 12.35
CA ILE A 189 6.34 -12.91 13.10
C ILE A 189 5.29 -12.03 12.44
N THR A 190 5.60 -10.75 12.20
CA THR A 190 4.62 -9.78 11.64
C THR A 190 4.23 -10.12 10.21
N VAL A 191 5.19 -10.51 9.38
CA VAL A 191 4.94 -11.03 8.03
C VAL A 191 4.21 -12.38 8.10
N GLY A 192 4.61 -13.26 9.02
CA GLY A 192 3.93 -14.54 9.25
C GLY A 192 2.46 -14.39 9.62
N CYS A 193 2.10 -13.34 10.37
CA CYS A 193 0.71 -13.03 10.71
C CYS A 193 -0.07 -12.44 9.53
N ARG A 194 0.57 -11.62 8.68
CA ARG A 194 -0.10 -10.83 7.64
C ARG A 194 -0.17 -11.55 6.29
N ASN A 195 0.75 -12.48 6.01
CA ASN A 195 0.83 -13.13 4.71
C ASN A 195 -0.36 -14.05 4.41
N PRO A 196 -0.69 -15.06 5.24
CA PRO A 196 -1.91 -15.82 5.04
C PRO A 196 -3.11 -14.97 5.49
N LYS A 197 -3.95 -14.58 4.55
CA LYS A 197 -5.15 -13.77 4.85
C LYS A 197 -6.29 -14.64 5.37
N SER A 198 -7.08 -14.11 6.30
CA SER A 198 -8.36 -14.73 6.67
C SER A 198 -9.38 -14.60 5.53
N ASP A 199 -10.50 -15.35 5.59
CA ASP A 199 -11.58 -15.22 4.62
C ASP A 199 -12.16 -13.82 4.60
N HIS A 200 -12.26 -13.19 5.77
CA HIS A 200 -12.74 -11.82 5.91
C HIS A 200 -11.80 -10.80 5.23
N GLU A 201 -10.48 -10.96 5.42
CA GLU A 201 -9.48 -10.09 4.77
C GLU A 201 -9.52 -10.25 3.25
N ILE A 202 -9.65 -11.47 2.75
CA ILE A 202 -9.81 -11.76 1.31
C ILE A 202 -11.09 -11.11 0.76
N GLU A 203 -12.20 -11.16 1.50
CA GLU A 203 -13.44 -10.52 1.08
C GLU A 203 -13.32 -8.98 1.01
N LEU A 204 -12.63 -8.35 1.96
CA LEU A 204 -12.37 -6.91 1.92
C LEU A 204 -11.51 -6.53 0.70
N MET A 205 -10.51 -7.37 0.33
CA MET A 205 -9.71 -7.17 -0.89
C MET A 205 -10.59 -7.32 -2.14
N ARG A 206 -11.47 -8.32 -2.20
CA ARG A 206 -12.41 -8.48 -3.33
C ARG A 206 -13.33 -7.27 -3.49
N LEU A 207 -13.82 -6.70 -2.38
CA LEU A 207 -14.61 -5.48 -2.42
C LEU A 207 -13.81 -4.28 -2.95
N ALA A 208 -12.53 -4.17 -2.59
CA ALA A 208 -11.65 -3.15 -3.12
C ALA A 208 -11.43 -3.33 -4.62
N CYS A 209 -11.13 -4.56 -5.09
CA CYS A 209 -11.00 -4.89 -6.51
C CYS A 209 -12.27 -4.55 -7.30
N GLN A 210 -13.45 -4.91 -6.79
CA GLN A 210 -14.72 -4.59 -7.43
C GLN A 210 -14.95 -3.08 -7.53
N ALA A 211 -14.66 -2.33 -6.47
CA ALA A 211 -14.80 -0.87 -6.47
C ALA A 211 -13.84 -0.23 -7.50
N THR A 212 -12.61 -0.75 -7.63
CA THR A 212 -11.65 -0.29 -8.62
C THR A 212 -12.15 -0.54 -10.05
N PHE A 213 -12.72 -1.72 -10.31
CA PHE A 213 -13.34 -2.01 -11.62
C PHE A 213 -14.49 -1.06 -11.93
N ASP A 214 -15.38 -0.79 -10.96
CA ASP A 214 -16.50 0.12 -11.14
C ASP A 214 -16.02 1.55 -11.49
N VAL A 215 -15.00 2.05 -10.78
CA VAL A 215 -14.41 3.38 -11.01
C VAL A 215 -13.67 3.42 -12.35
N TYR A 216 -12.87 2.42 -12.67
CA TYR A 216 -12.14 2.36 -13.95
C TYR A 216 -13.11 2.27 -15.13
N LYS A 217 -14.20 1.50 -15.03
CA LYS A 217 -15.24 1.44 -16.06
C LYS A 217 -15.83 2.82 -16.34
N ALA A 218 -16.16 3.58 -15.28
CA ALA A 218 -16.67 4.94 -15.43
C ALA A 218 -15.61 5.88 -16.02
N THR A 219 -14.34 5.72 -15.64
CA THR A 219 -13.22 6.52 -16.12
C THR A 219 -12.98 6.27 -17.62
N PHE A 220 -12.84 5.02 -18.05
CA PHE A 220 -12.66 4.70 -19.47
C PHE A 220 -13.82 5.17 -20.34
N ALA A 221 -15.06 5.09 -19.84
CA ALA A 221 -16.24 5.62 -20.54
C ALA A 221 -16.27 7.16 -20.64
N SER A 222 -15.42 7.86 -19.92
CA SER A 222 -15.36 9.31 -19.87
C SER A 222 -14.17 9.92 -20.64
N LEU A 223 -13.35 9.08 -21.26
CA LEU A 223 -12.18 9.54 -22.02
C LEU A 223 -12.58 10.41 -23.22
N HIS A 224 -11.84 11.48 -23.44
CA HIS A 224 -11.99 12.34 -24.61
C HIS A 224 -10.63 12.91 -25.03
N GLU A 225 -10.51 13.27 -26.29
CA GLU A 225 -9.30 13.86 -26.85
C GLU A 225 -8.89 15.14 -26.10
N GLY A 226 -7.60 15.30 -25.87
CA GLY A 226 -7.02 16.43 -25.15
C GLY A 226 -7.01 16.32 -23.64
N MET A 227 -7.68 15.32 -23.05
CA MET A 227 -7.68 15.04 -21.62
C MET A 227 -6.27 14.77 -21.12
N ARG A 228 -5.90 15.32 -19.95
CA ARG A 228 -4.57 15.14 -19.38
C ARG A 228 -4.50 13.92 -18.45
N GLN A 229 -3.27 13.40 -18.24
CA GLN A 229 -3.03 12.30 -17.30
C GLN A 229 -3.50 12.67 -15.89
N SER A 230 -3.19 13.89 -15.43
CA SER A 230 -3.62 14.40 -14.13
C SER A 230 -5.15 14.50 -13.98
N GLU A 231 -5.88 14.81 -15.06
CA GLU A 231 -7.34 14.87 -15.04
C GLU A 231 -7.97 13.49 -14.87
N ILE A 232 -7.36 12.43 -15.43
CA ILE A 232 -7.81 11.05 -15.22
C ILE A 232 -7.54 10.62 -13.77
N SER A 233 -6.35 10.91 -13.24
CA SER A 233 -6.03 10.64 -11.84
C SER A 233 -7.03 11.31 -10.89
N ASP A 234 -7.39 12.58 -11.14
CA ASP A 234 -8.43 13.29 -10.38
C ASP A 234 -9.81 12.60 -10.50
N LEU A 235 -10.21 12.19 -11.71
CA LEU A 235 -11.48 11.50 -11.90
C LEU A 235 -11.54 10.19 -11.12
N VAL A 236 -10.48 9.39 -11.13
CA VAL A 236 -10.40 8.12 -10.38
C VAL A 236 -10.50 8.40 -8.88
N GLY A 237 -9.71 9.32 -8.33
CA GLY A 237 -9.77 9.69 -6.91
C GLY A 237 -11.17 10.17 -6.49
N ARG A 238 -11.83 10.99 -7.29
CA ARG A 238 -13.20 11.45 -7.05
C ARG A 238 -14.24 10.35 -7.21
N GLY A 239 -14.00 9.38 -8.10
CA GLY A 239 -14.80 8.16 -8.22
C GLY A 239 -14.81 7.37 -6.91
N TYR A 240 -13.65 7.13 -6.33
CA TYR A 240 -13.53 6.47 -5.02
C TYR A 240 -14.19 7.28 -3.91
N GLN A 241 -13.99 8.60 -3.87
CA GLN A 241 -14.65 9.47 -2.88
C GLN A 241 -16.18 9.37 -2.97
N ARG A 242 -16.76 9.30 -4.19
CA ARG A 242 -18.20 9.08 -4.39
C ARG A 242 -18.67 7.75 -3.81
N MET A 243 -17.83 6.73 -3.82
CA MET A 243 -18.12 5.43 -3.20
C MET A 243 -17.85 5.40 -1.67
N GLY A 244 -17.35 6.50 -1.10
CA GLY A 244 -16.97 6.60 0.32
C GLY A 244 -15.63 5.92 0.63
N LEU A 245 -14.77 5.77 -0.38
CA LEU A 245 -13.47 5.11 -0.28
C LEU A 245 -12.32 6.11 -0.40
N ASN A 246 -11.14 5.70 0.09
CA ASN A 246 -9.87 6.35 -0.22
C ASN A 246 -9.16 5.53 -1.29
N GLY A 247 -8.70 6.18 -2.31
CA GLY A 247 -7.95 5.58 -3.41
C GLY A 247 -7.52 6.63 -4.40
N ASP A 248 -6.61 6.27 -5.25
CA ASP A 248 -6.09 7.07 -6.34
C ASP A 248 -5.65 6.14 -7.48
N ALA A 249 -5.21 6.71 -8.58
CA ALA A 249 -4.50 6.02 -9.62
C ALA A 249 -3.69 7.02 -10.43
N PHE A 250 -2.61 6.58 -11.03
CA PHE A 250 -1.96 7.35 -12.07
C PHE A 250 -2.38 6.87 -13.46
N ALA A 251 -2.31 7.77 -14.42
CA ALA A 251 -2.61 7.48 -15.82
C ALA A 251 -1.42 7.84 -16.70
N LEU A 252 -1.14 6.98 -17.69
CA LEU A 252 -0.03 7.17 -18.65
C LEU A 252 -0.54 6.95 -20.08
N PHE A 253 -0.13 7.81 -21.02
CA PHE A 253 -0.58 7.76 -22.41
C PHE A 253 0.57 7.51 -23.39
N GLY A 254 0.35 6.61 -24.35
CA GLY A 254 1.24 6.36 -25.47
C GLY A 254 2.71 6.17 -25.06
N PRO A 255 3.66 7.01 -25.56
CA PRO A 255 5.07 6.87 -25.22
C PRO A 255 5.41 7.09 -23.72
N ALA A 256 4.60 7.84 -22.96
CA ALA A 256 4.82 8.03 -21.53
C ALA A 256 4.63 6.72 -20.75
N ALA A 257 3.77 5.83 -21.21
CA ALA A 257 3.56 4.52 -20.62
C ALA A 257 4.76 3.56 -20.77
N ALA A 258 5.77 3.92 -21.58
CA ALA A 258 7.02 3.16 -21.68
C ALA A 258 7.90 3.25 -20.40
N PHE A 259 7.51 4.09 -19.47
CA PHE A 259 8.09 4.18 -18.13
C PHE A 259 7.07 3.66 -17.11
N PRO A 260 7.33 2.55 -16.40
CA PRO A 260 6.32 1.86 -15.58
C PRO A 260 5.56 2.74 -14.57
N HIS A 261 6.23 3.72 -13.97
CA HIS A 261 5.63 4.69 -13.03
C HIS A 261 5.55 6.11 -13.64
N GLY A 262 5.66 6.22 -14.97
CA GLY A 262 5.57 7.49 -15.67
C GLY A 262 6.78 8.39 -15.51
N THR A 263 6.58 9.65 -15.91
CA THR A 263 7.52 10.75 -15.79
C THR A 263 6.78 11.97 -15.24
N HIS A 264 7.45 13.12 -15.13
CA HIS A 264 6.80 14.38 -14.74
C HIS A 264 5.99 15.03 -15.88
N GLU A 265 5.95 14.41 -17.06
CA GLU A 265 5.19 14.92 -18.20
C GLU A 265 3.69 14.64 -17.99
N ASP A 266 2.89 15.71 -17.99
CA ASP A 266 1.43 15.64 -17.99
C ASP A 266 0.91 15.75 -19.43
N ARG A 267 0.95 14.62 -20.14
CA ARG A 267 0.61 14.52 -21.55
C ARG A 267 -0.90 14.63 -21.79
N ALA A 268 -1.28 15.22 -22.92
CA ALA A 268 -2.66 15.20 -23.41
C ALA A 268 -2.94 13.97 -24.26
N LEU A 269 -4.12 13.36 -24.06
CA LEU A 269 -4.62 12.18 -24.78
C LEU A 269 -4.87 12.46 -26.25
N ARG A 270 -4.46 11.56 -27.13
CA ARG A 270 -4.64 11.62 -28.58
C ARG A 270 -5.22 10.34 -29.12
N GLU A 271 -5.87 10.42 -30.26
CA GLU A 271 -6.35 9.24 -31.00
C GLU A 271 -5.22 8.24 -31.23
N GLY A 272 -5.48 6.97 -30.94
CA GLY A 272 -4.54 5.86 -31.03
C GLY A 272 -3.60 5.67 -29.82
N ASP A 273 -3.63 6.56 -28.82
CA ASP A 273 -2.82 6.37 -27.63
C ASP A 273 -3.34 5.17 -26.80
N GLY A 274 -2.42 4.31 -26.35
CA GLY A 274 -2.70 3.39 -25.24
C GLY A 274 -2.87 4.22 -23.95
N VAL A 275 -3.87 3.86 -23.14
CA VAL A 275 -4.21 4.49 -21.88
C VAL A 275 -4.01 3.47 -20.76
N LEU A 276 -2.93 3.57 -20.03
CA LEU A 276 -2.65 2.77 -18.86
C LEU A 276 -3.15 3.53 -17.62
N ILE A 277 -3.99 2.89 -16.80
CA ILE A 277 -4.45 3.39 -15.50
C ILE A 277 -4.07 2.33 -14.47
N ASP A 278 -3.42 2.74 -13.38
CA ASP A 278 -2.82 1.85 -12.40
C ASP A 278 -2.93 2.40 -10.98
N ASP A 279 -3.19 1.52 -10.03
CA ASP A 279 -3.35 1.66 -8.60
C ASP A 279 -4.74 1.16 -8.14
N GLY A 280 -5.28 1.66 -7.03
CA GLY A 280 -6.54 1.15 -6.51
C GLY A 280 -7.12 1.91 -5.34
N CYS A 281 -7.89 1.21 -4.53
CA CYS A 281 -8.52 1.80 -3.35
C CYS A 281 -8.34 0.91 -2.11
N THR A 282 -8.77 1.46 -0.97
CA THR A 282 -8.66 0.80 0.33
C THR A 282 -10.03 0.60 0.96
N VAL A 283 -10.36 -0.65 1.31
CA VAL A 283 -11.55 -1.03 2.09
C VAL A 283 -11.12 -1.58 3.45
N GLU A 284 -11.50 -0.94 4.56
CA GLU A 284 -11.08 -1.27 5.95
C GLU A 284 -9.55 -1.40 6.13
N GLY A 285 -8.78 -0.90 5.17
CA GLY A 285 -7.33 -0.95 5.17
C GLY A 285 -6.73 -1.99 4.25
N TYR A 286 -7.53 -2.83 3.62
CA TYR A 286 -7.10 -3.79 2.61
C TYR A 286 -7.19 -3.17 1.23
N GLN A 287 -6.16 -3.35 0.44
CA GLN A 287 -5.96 -2.66 -0.83
C GLN A 287 -6.34 -3.55 -2.01
N SER A 288 -6.70 -2.91 -3.11
CA SER A 288 -6.65 -3.44 -4.46
C SER A 288 -5.49 -2.80 -5.19
N ASP A 289 -4.92 -3.51 -6.15
CA ASP A 289 -3.89 -3.04 -7.06
C ASP A 289 -4.19 -3.57 -8.47
N VAL A 290 -4.60 -2.69 -9.37
CA VAL A 290 -5.14 -3.09 -10.67
C VAL A 290 -4.64 -2.16 -11.76
N THR A 291 -3.91 -2.72 -12.71
CA THR A 291 -3.61 -1.99 -13.94
C THR A 291 -4.52 -2.44 -15.07
N ARG A 292 -5.08 -1.47 -15.78
CA ARG A 292 -5.75 -1.68 -17.06
C ARG A 292 -5.14 -0.78 -18.13
N THR A 293 -4.79 -1.40 -19.27
CA THR A 293 -4.39 -0.64 -20.45
C THR A 293 -5.49 -0.69 -21.49
N GLY A 294 -6.19 0.43 -21.69
CA GLY A 294 -7.14 0.60 -22.81
C GLY A 294 -6.50 1.31 -24.00
N VAL A 295 -7.30 1.64 -25.00
CA VAL A 295 -6.91 2.48 -26.12
C VAL A 295 -7.95 3.56 -26.36
N PHE A 296 -7.49 4.77 -26.65
CA PHE A 296 -8.38 5.83 -27.13
C PHE A 296 -8.43 5.78 -28.67
N GLY A 297 -9.57 5.32 -29.21
CA GLY A 297 -9.74 5.04 -30.63
C GLY A 297 -9.35 3.62 -31.04
N LYS A 298 -8.52 3.45 -32.07
CA LYS A 298 -8.11 2.13 -32.58
C LYS A 298 -6.68 1.78 -32.14
N PRO A 299 -6.45 0.56 -31.63
CA PRO A 299 -5.10 0.13 -31.31
C PRO A 299 -4.25 -0.04 -32.56
N SER A 300 -2.95 0.26 -32.46
CA SER A 300 -1.99 -0.14 -33.49
C SER A 300 -1.72 -1.64 -33.40
N ASP A 301 -1.34 -2.29 -34.53
CA ASP A 301 -1.01 -3.72 -34.56
C ASP A 301 0.06 -4.11 -33.54
N LYS A 302 1.04 -3.23 -33.30
CA LYS A 302 2.10 -3.46 -32.30
C LYS A 302 1.58 -3.44 -30.87
N LEU A 303 0.66 -2.54 -30.54
CA LEU A 303 0.05 -2.47 -29.21
C LEU A 303 -0.86 -3.67 -28.99
N GLN A 304 -1.66 -4.05 -29.99
CA GLN A 304 -2.51 -5.24 -29.95
C GLN A 304 -1.68 -6.50 -29.72
N ARG A 305 -0.58 -6.68 -30.47
CA ARG A 305 0.34 -7.81 -30.28
C ARG A 305 0.96 -7.82 -28.88
N ALA A 306 1.38 -6.67 -28.37
CA ALA A 306 1.95 -6.59 -27.03
C ALA A 306 0.91 -6.97 -25.96
N PHE A 307 -0.34 -6.52 -26.11
CA PHE A 307 -1.45 -6.90 -25.23
C PHE A 307 -1.65 -8.42 -25.18
N GLU A 308 -1.72 -9.09 -26.33
CA GLU A 308 -1.89 -10.54 -26.41
C GLU A 308 -0.75 -11.31 -25.72
N ILE A 309 0.49 -10.79 -25.83
CA ILE A 309 1.66 -11.38 -25.15
C ILE A 309 1.57 -11.19 -23.64
N VAL A 310 1.25 -9.98 -23.18
CA VAL A 310 1.11 -9.68 -21.75
C VAL A 310 -0.02 -10.49 -21.12
N ARG A 311 -1.16 -10.63 -21.80
CA ARG A 311 -2.26 -11.48 -21.33
C ARG A 311 -1.84 -12.96 -21.19
N LYS A 312 -1.11 -13.50 -22.18
CA LYS A 312 -0.55 -14.86 -22.08
C LYS A 312 0.46 -14.99 -20.94
N ALA A 313 1.23 -13.93 -20.66
CA ALA A 313 2.15 -13.91 -19.53
C ALA A 313 1.40 -13.92 -18.19
N GLN A 314 0.29 -13.18 -18.07
CA GLN A 314 -0.57 -13.25 -16.86
C GLN A 314 -1.17 -14.65 -16.68
N ASP A 315 -1.66 -15.30 -17.75
CA ASP A 315 -2.19 -16.66 -17.70
C ASP A 315 -1.12 -17.66 -17.24
N ALA A 316 0.11 -17.54 -17.77
CA ALA A 316 1.23 -18.39 -17.39
C ALA A 316 1.63 -18.18 -15.91
N ALA A 317 1.61 -16.94 -15.44
CA ALA A 317 1.86 -16.60 -14.04
C ALA A 317 0.80 -17.21 -13.12
N LEU A 318 -0.48 -17.01 -13.41
CA LEU A 318 -1.58 -17.56 -12.61
C LEU A 318 -1.48 -19.10 -12.52
N ALA A 319 -1.20 -19.76 -13.64
CA ALA A 319 -1.03 -21.23 -13.67
C ALA A 319 0.21 -21.71 -12.89
N ALA A 320 1.29 -20.91 -12.83
CA ALA A 320 2.49 -21.26 -12.11
C ALA A 320 2.41 -20.98 -10.60
N ALA A 321 1.46 -20.14 -10.17
CA ALA A 321 1.26 -19.74 -8.78
C ALA A 321 0.54 -20.84 -7.98
N VAL A 322 1.29 -21.87 -7.58
CA VAL A 322 0.79 -23.06 -6.86
C VAL A 322 1.48 -23.17 -5.52
N ALA A 323 0.73 -23.49 -4.46
CA ALA A 323 1.26 -23.72 -3.13
C ALA A 323 2.41 -24.77 -3.15
N GLY A 324 3.48 -24.48 -2.41
CA GLY A 324 4.68 -25.30 -2.40
C GLY A 324 5.69 -24.98 -3.51
N HIS A 325 5.33 -24.18 -4.50
CA HIS A 325 6.26 -23.66 -5.49
C HIS A 325 6.96 -22.40 -4.98
N PRO A 326 8.21 -22.11 -5.40
CA PRO A 326 8.89 -20.88 -5.03
C PRO A 326 8.31 -19.67 -5.74
N CYS A 327 8.21 -18.53 -5.06
CA CYS A 327 7.72 -17.26 -5.61
C CYS A 327 8.42 -16.89 -6.92
N GLY A 328 9.73 -17.17 -7.06
CA GLY A 328 10.50 -16.87 -8.26
C GLY A 328 10.03 -17.64 -9.49
N SER A 329 9.47 -18.84 -9.35
CA SER A 329 8.98 -19.63 -10.49
C SER A 329 7.78 -18.98 -11.20
N VAL A 330 7.03 -18.14 -10.50
CA VAL A 330 5.89 -17.39 -11.07
C VAL A 330 6.39 -16.27 -11.98
N ASP A 331 7.42 -15.51 -11.54
CA ASP A 331 8.08 -14.50 -12.39
C ASP A 331 8.73 -15.15 -13.62
N ASP A 332 9.41 -16.29 -13.42
CA ASP A 332 10.08 -17.01 -14.50
C ASP A 332 9.07 -17.46 -15.58
N ALA A 333 7.87 -17.92 -15.19
CA ALA A 333 6.82 -18.35 -16.12
C ALA A 333 6.30 -17.20 -16.99
N ALA A 334 5.96 -16.05 -16.39
CA ALA A 334 5.51 -14.88 -17.13
C ALA A 334 6.61 -14.30 -18.03
N ARG A 335 7.80 -14.15 -17.48
CA ARG A 335 8.96 -13.59 -18.18
C ARG A 335 9.36 -14.44 -19.38
N LYS A 336 9.28 -15.77 -19.26
CA LYS A 336 9.52 -16.68 -20.38
C LYS A 336 8.62 -16.40 -21.57
N VAL A 337 7.31 -16.17 -21.36
CA VAL A 337 6.37 -15.85 -22.44
C VAL A 337 6.77 -14.57 -23.17
N ILE A 338 7.16 -13.53 -22.41
CA ILE A 338 7.56 -12.23 -22.96
C ILE A 338 8.89 -12.35 -23.75
N VAL A 339 9.86 -13.08 -23.21
CA VAL A 339 11.18 -13.30 -23.86
C VAL A 339 11.03 -14.13 -25.14
N ASP A 340 10.27 -15.23 -25.10
CA ASP A 340 10.01 -16.10 -26.27
C ASP A 340 9.29 -15.35 -27.40
N ALA A 341 8.49 -14.33 -27.07
CA ALA A 341 7.81 -13.46 -28.03
C ALA A 341 8.74 -12.39 -28.67
N GLY A 342 10.01 -12.33 -28.27
CA GLY A 342 11.02 -11.42 -28.79
C GLY A 342 11.23 -10.14 -27.96
N PHE A 343 10.62 -10.03 -26.79
CA PHE A 343 10.78 -8.91 -25.87
C PHE A 343 11.78 -9.21 -24.73
N GLY A 344 12.91 -9.84 -25.11
CA GLY A 344 14.03 -10.16 -24.21
C GLY A 344 15.34 -9.49 -24.66
N PRO A 345 16.43 -9.88 -24.01
CA PRO A 345 16.53 -10.76 -22.84
C PRO A 345 16.27 -10.04 -21.51
N ASP A 346 16.14 -10.82 -20.45
CA ASP A 346 16.07 -10.38 -19.04
C ASP A 346 15.08 -9.24 -18.78
N TYR A 347 15.56 -8.14 -18.21
CA TYR A 347 14.78 -6.94 -17.86
C TYR A 347 14.74 -5.88 -18.97
N LYS A 348 15.02 -6.24 -20.24
CA LYS A 348 15.12 -5.25 -21.34
C LYS A 348 13.80 -4.55 -21.65
N TYR A 349 12.71 -5.27 -21.69
CA TYR A 349 11.38 -4.74 -22.00
C TYR A 349 10.34 -5.05 -20.93
N PHE A 350 10.56 -6.06 -20.10
CA PHE A 350 9.83 -6.29 -18.88
C PHE A 350 10.73 -5.89 -17.70
N LEU A 351 10.64 -4.61 -17.31
CA LEU A 351 11.64 -3.90 -16.52
C LEU A 351 11.61 -4.21 -15.02
N HIS A 352 10.51 -4.72 -14.49
CA HIS A 352 10.30 -4.95 -13.06
C HIS A 352 10.02 -6.42 -12.73
N ARG A 353 9.84 -6.75 -11.48
CA ARG A 353 9.36 -8.06 -11.01
C ARG A 353 7.94 -8.32 -11.52
N LEU A 354 7.51 -9.58 -11.52
CA LEU A 354 6.15 -9.93 -11.93
C LEU A 354 5.07 -9.39 -11.00
N GLY A 355 5.38 -9.30 -9.69
CA GLY A 355 4.42 -8.87 -8.71
C GLY A 355 4.97 -8.87 -7.29
N HIS A 356 4.12 -8.53 -6.37
CA HIS A 356 4.42 -8.43 -4.94
C HIS A 356 3.27 -8.99 -4.12
N GLY A 357 3.56 -9.36 -2.87
CA GLY A 357 2.53 -9.60 -1.88
C GLY A 357 1.75 -8.31 -1.64
N MET A 358 0.50 -8.45 -1.28
CA MET A 358 -0.37 -7.31 -1.01
C MET A 358 -1.36 -7.62 0.13
N GLY A 359 -1.97 -6.60 0.67
CA GLY A 359 -2.93 -6.71 1.75
C GLY A 359 -3.26 -5.36 2.34
N MET A 360 -2.77 -5.05 3.54
CA MET A 360 -2.93 -3.72 4.14
C MET A 360 -1.88 -2.71 3.63
N ASP A 361 -0.71 -3.16 3.18
CA ASP A 361 0.18 -2.37 2.33
C ASP A 361 -0.01 -2.81 0.88
N GLY A 362 0.14 -1.89 -0.09
CA GLY A 362 0.13 -2.20 -1.51
C GLY A 362 1.25 -3.20 -1.83
N HIS A 363 2.46 -2.94 -1.32
CA HIS A 363 3.60 -3.85 -1.44
C HIS A 363 3.94 -4.50 -0.11
N GLU A 364 3.69 -5.81 -0.01
CA GLU A 364 4.05 -6.66 1.14
C GLU A 364 4.98 -7.81 0.71
N TRP A 365 5.64 -8.45 1.67
CA TRP A 365 6.32 -9.73 1.47
C TRP A 365 5.31 -10.87 1.25
N PRO A 366 5.72 -11.92 0.46
CA PRO A 366 6.91 -12.04 -0.35
C PRO A 366 6.71 -11.43 -1.76
N TYR A 367 7.83 -11.31 -2.53
CA TYR A 367 7.80 -10.79 -3.89
C TYR A 367 7.89 -11.90 -4.93
N LEU A 368 7.09 -11.80 -6.01
CA LEU A 368 7.19 -12.63 -7.19
C LEU A 368 8.31 -12.09 -8.08
N VAL A 369 9.53 -12.49 -7.79
CA VAL A 369 10.74 -12.01 -8.45
C VAL A 369 11.71 -13.17 -8.66
N ARG A 370 12.42 -13.16 -9.78
CA ARG A 370 13.43 -14.15 -10.13
C ARG A 370 14.34 -14.48 -8.95
N GLY A 371 14.53 -15.77 -8.66
CA GLY A 371 15.41 -16.25 -7.61
C GLY A 371 14.84 -16.23 -6.20
N ASN A 372 13.64 -15.69 -5.98
CA ASN A 372 13.00 -15.78 -4.67
C ASN A 372 12.57 -17.22 -4.37
N ARG A 373 13.15 -17.82 -3.31
CA ARG A 373 12.94 -19.22 -2.90
C ARG A 373 11.82 -19.37 -1.86
N THR A 374 11.21 -18.28 -1.40
CA THR A 374 10.06 -18.35 -0.49
C THR A 374 8.96 -19.17 -1.14
N LEU A 375 8.45 -20.16 -0.44
CA LEU A 375 7.39 -21.01 -0.95
C LEU A 375 6.05 -20.31 -0.84
N LEU A 376 5.24 -20.43 -1.87
CA LEU A 376 3.84 -20.04 -1.85
C LEU A 376 3.08 -20.93 -0.87
N VAL A 377 2.23 -20.33 -0.05
CA VAL A 377 1.31 -21.07 0.83
C VAL A 377 -0.11 -20.57 0.60
N ALA A 378 -1.09 -21.40 0.96
CA ALA A 378 -2.49 -21.04 0.88
C ALA A 378 -2.77 -19.71 1.60
N ARG A 379 -3.72 -18.94 1.07
CA ARG A 379 -4.17 -17.60 1.56
C ARG A 379 -3.17 -16.45 1.38
N MET A 380 -2.01 -16.67 0.77
CA MET A 380 -1.16 -15.57 0.30
C MET A 380 -1.84 -14.85 -0.88
N THR A 381 -1.69 -13.52 -0.91
CA THR A 381 -2.25 -12.66 -1.96
C THR A 381 -1.13 -11.89 -2.66
N PHE A 382 -1.27 -11.70 -3.98
CA PHE A 382 -0.24 -11.10 -4.82
C PHE A 382 -0.87 -10.29 -5.96
N SER A 383 -0.12 -9.30 -6.45
CA SER A 383 -0.32 -8.76 -7.79
C SER A 383 0.24 -9.72 -8.85
N ASN A 384 -0.36 -9.70 -10.05
CA ASN A 384 0.09 -10.41 -11.25
C ASN A 384 0.13 -9.40 -12.40
N GLU A 385 1.28 -8.74 -12.60
CA GLU A 385 1.41 -7.48 -13.34
C GLU A 385 2.49 -7.50 -14.43
N PRO A 386 2.52 -8.47 -15.35
CA PRO A 386 3.49 -8.43 -16.44
C PRO A 386 3.27 -7.21 -17.34
N GLY A 387 4.36 -6.65 -17.87
CA GLY A 387 4.32 -5.51 -18.78
C GLY A 387 5.37 -5.57 -19.88
N ILE A 388 5.14 -4.84 -20.95
CA ILE A 388 6.09 -4.59 -22.05
C ILE A 388 6.24 -3.08 -22.22
N TYR A 389 7.47 -2.60 -22.15
CA TYR A 389 7.79 -1.18 -22.18
C TYR A 389 8.85 -0.90 -23.25
N VAL A 390 8.44 -0.19 -24.32
CA VAL A 390 9.31 0.14 -25.47
C VAL A 390 9.60 1.63 -25.46
N PRO A 391 10.78 2.06 -24.96
CA PRO A 391 11.12 3.46 -24.85
C PRO A 391 10.94 4.25 -26.14
N GLY A 392 10.24 5.39 -26.05
CA GLY A 392 9.96 6.26 -27.19
C GLY A 392 8.79 5.80 -28.07
N ASP A 393 8.11 4.70 -27.72
CA ASP A 393 7.02 4.16 -28.48
C ASP A 393 5.76 3.92 -27.64
N TYR A 394 5.70 2.88 -26.81
CA TYR A 394 4.55 2.55 -25.98
C TYR A 394 4.97 1.77 -24.73
N GLY A 395 4.10 1.76 -23.74
CA GLY A 395 4.11 0.82 -22.62
C GLY A 395 2.75 0.20 -22.42
N LEU A 396 2.73 -1.00 -21.87
CA LEU A 396 1.52 -1.74 -21.58
C LEU A 396 1.76 -2.63 -20.36
N ARG A 397 0.86 -2.58 -19.40
CA ARG A 397 0.73 -3.50 -18.26
C ARG A 397 -0.71 -3.94 -18.13
N CYS A 398 -0.92 -5.19 -17.80
CA CYS A 398 -2.19 -5.71 -17.29
C CYS A 398 -1.91 -6.32 -15.93
N GLU A 399 -2.72 -5.97 -14.95
CA GLU A 399 -2.53 -6.38 -13.56
C GLU A 399 -3.84 -6.80 -12.94
N ASP A 400 -3.78 -7.91 -12.26
CA ASP A 400 -4.89 -8.44 -11.47
C ASP A 400 -4.36 -8.98 -10.14
N ASP A 401 -5.15 -8.77 -9.09
CA ASP A 401 -4.90 -9.35 -7.78
C ASP A 401 -5.30 -10.82 -7.77
N MET A 402 -4.47 -11.66 -7.14
CA MET A 402 -4.74 -13.09 -6.99
C MET A 402 -4.49 -13.57 -5.56
N VAL A 403 -5.11 -14.69 -5.21
CA VAL A 403 -4.95 -15.40 -3.93
C VAL A 403 -4.62 -16.87 -4.21
N ILE A 404 -3.70 -17.43 -3.43
CA ILE A 404 -3.49 -18.89 -3.39
C ILE A 404 -4.63 -19.50 -2.57
N ALA A 405 -5.50 -20.27 -3.21
CA ALA A 405 -6.63 -20.89 -2.55
C ALA A 405 -6.19 -22.04 -1.62
N GLU A 406 -7.09 -22.51 -0.77
CA GLU A 406 -6.86 -23.70 0.09
C GLU A 406 -6.59 -24.98 -0.72
N SER A 407 -7.09 -25.06 -1.94
CA SER A 407 -6.79 -26.15 -2.89
C SER A 407 -5.33 -26.14 -3.38
N GLY A 408 -4.61 -25.04 -3.14
CA GLY A 408 -3.23 -24.83 -3.57
C GLY A 408 -3.06 -24.09 -4.89
N GLU A 409 -4.12 -23.86 -5.65
CA GLU A 409 -4.09 -23.14 -6.92
C GLU A 409 -4.36 -21.63 -6.71
N ALA A 410 -3.85 -20.78 -7.60
CA ALA A 410 -4.17 -19.36 -7.56
C ALA A 410 -5.52 -19.06 -8.23
N HIS A 411 -6.30 -18.17 -7.59
CA HIS A 411 -7.52 -17.61 -8.13
C HIS A 411 -7.47 -16.08 -8.13
N LEU A 412 -8.14 -15.45 -9.09
CA LEU A 412 -8.24 -13.99 -9.10
C LEU A 412 -9.08 -13.48 -7.91
N LEU A 413 -8.65 -12.35 -7.36
CA LEU A 413 -9.45 -11.50 -6.47
C LEU A 413 -10.26 -10.50 -7.27
N THR A 414 -9.72 -10.04 -8.40
CA THR A 414 -10.41 -9.19 -9.38
C THR A 414 -11.56 -9.93 -10.05
N PRO A 415 -12.59 -9.22 -10.55
CA PRO A 415 -13.72 -9.82 -11.26
C PRO A 415 -13.34 -10.62 -12.50
N GLY A 416 -12.23 -10.32 -13.14
CA GLY A 416 -11.71 -11.05 -14.28
C GLY A 416 -10.54 -10.33 -14.94
N PHE A 417 -9.84 -11.05 -15.77
CA PHE A 417 -8.79 -10.51 -16.61
C PHE A 417 -9.33 -9.49 -17.65
N GLN A 418 -8.46 -8.60 -18.10
CA GLN A 418 -8.80 -7.67 -19.17
C GLN A 418 -9.12 -8.41 -20.47
N PRO A 419 -10.30 -8.19 -21.08
CA PRO A 419 -10.70 -8.92 -22.29
C PRO A 419 -10.05 -8.38 -23.57
N SER A 420 -9.94 -7.06 -23.74
CA SER A 420 -9.30 -6.43 -24.90
C SER A 420 -8.82 -5.02 -24.58
N LEU A 421 -8.12 -4.38 -25.54
CA LEU A 421 -7.72 -2.97 -25.42
C LEU A 421 -8.91 -2.02 -25.58
N GLU A 422 -9.90 -2.38 -26.38
CA GLU A 422 -11.12 -1.58 -26.62
C GLU A 422 -12.13 -1.71 -25.48
N THR A 423 -12.08 -2.82 -24.75
CA THR A 423 -12.93 -3.09 -23.59
C THR A 423 -12.05 -3.49 -22.41
N PRO A 424 -11.35 -2.53 -21.78
CA PRO A 424 -10.40 -2.85 -20.72
C PRO A 424 -11.06 -3.37 -19.43
N ILE A 425 -12.35 -3.07 -19.24
CA ILE A 425 -13.17 -3.56 -18.13
C ILE A 425 -14.41 -4.26 -18.73
N ALA A 426 -14.62 -5.50 -18.33
CA ALA A 426 -15.77 -6.30 -18.75
C ALA A 426 -17.08 -5.90 -18.05
#